data_dd2e13fdeb80937a540defad6da95387
#
_entry.id   dd2e13fdeb80937a540defad6da95387
#
_cell.length_a   1.000
_cell.length_b   1.000
_cell.length_c   1.000
_cell.angle_alpha   90.00
_cell.angle_beta   90.00
_cell.angle_gamma   90.00
#
_symmetry.space_group_name_H-M   'P 1'
#
loop_
_entity.id
_entity.type
_entity.pdbx_description
1 polymer ?
#
loop_
_entity_poly.entity_id
_entity_poly.type
_entity_poly.pdbx_seq_one_letter_code
_entity_poly.pdbx_strand_id
1 'polypeptide(L)'
;MPDHNIILPSKPAVVSENELTGIYEIEGLYPGYGHTLGNSLRRIILSSLPGYAITSVKIDGVSHEFSTMDGVKEDVITLILNLKKVRFQIVGDEPQSVSLSIKGPKEVLAGDIKTGGGIEVANKDLYLFTVTGKTEVSIEMNLELGLGYVPKEILAKDKVEIGTIALDAIFTPIRRVSYEVEHMRVGNRTDYNKLRIFVETDGSLSPRQALEKSIETMITQLKSIIGFKEEIEEVIVPNEAKEEEMGDRSEEVKQQEDVLKTRIEDLNLSVRTMKALGNASIRTLGGLTRKKEDDLMSISGLGEKGVEEIKTALGNYGITLK
;
A
#
# COMPACT_ATOMS: atom_id res chain seq x y z
N MET A 1 -15.95 37.18 23.21
CA MET A 1 -14.62 36.54 23.35
C MET A 1 -14.25 36.01 22.01
N PRO A 2 -13.00 36.10 21.54
CA PRO A 2 -12.62 35.45 20.28
C PRO A 2 -12.83 33.95 20.43
N ASP A 3 -13.48 33.35 19.45
CA ASP A 3 -13.72 31.90 19.40
C ASP A 3 -12.35 31.21 19.27
N HIS A 4 -11.96 30.45 20.27
CA HIS A 4 -10.70 29.71 20.28
C HIS A 4 -10.80 28.35 19.56
N ASN A 5 -11.99 28.01 19.04
CA ASN A 5 -12.20 26.76 18.33
C ASN A 5 -11.96 26.94 16.83
N ILE A 6 -11.06 26.14 16.27
CA ILE A 6 -10.89 26.01 14.82
C ILE A 6 -12.09 25.21 14.29
N ILE A 7 -12.92 25.87 13.47
CA ILE A 7 -14.07 25.23 12.84
C ILE A 7 -13.54 24.20 11.82
N LEU A 8 -14.11 23.01 11.82
CA LEU A 8 -13.77 21.98 10.85
C LEU A 8 -14.29 22.36 9.46
N PRO A 9 -13.52 22.07 8.40
CA PRO A 9 -13.94 22.32 7.03
C PRO A 9 -15.11 21.40 6.59
N SER A 10 -15.75 21.75 5.50
CA SER A 10 -16.72 20.87 4.86
C SER A 10 -16.03 19.61 4.30
N LYS A 11 -16.82 18.54 4.09
CA LYS A 11 -16.37 17.40 3.27
C LYS A 11 -16.11 17.87 1.84
N PRO A 12 -15.16 17.25 1.11
CA PRO A 12 -14.92 17.57 -0.29
C PRO A 12 -16.20 17.44 -1.12
N ALA A 13 -16.56 18.50 -1.83
CA ALA A 13 -17.66 18.51 -2.79
C ALA A 13 -17.12 18.26 -4.21
N VAL A 14 -17.81 17.45 -4.99
CA VAL A 14 -17.47 17.20 -6.39
C VAL A 14 -18.06 18.32 -7.24
N VAL A 15 -17.20 19.10 -7.89
CA VAL A 15 -17.62 20.15 -8.84
C VAL A 15 -17.80 19.55 -10.24
N SER A 16 -16.84 18.77 -10.68
CA SER A 16 -16.86 18.04 -11.95
C SER A 16 -16.02 16.79 -11.80
N GLU A 17 -16.51 15.67 -12.30
CA GLU A 17 -15.81 14.40 -12.27
C GLU A 17 -16.08 13.64 -13.57
N ASN A 18 -15.01 13.23 -14.25
CA ASN A 18 -15.00 12.34 -15.39
C ASN A 18 -14.08 11.15 -15.08
N GLU A 19 -13.99 10.19 -15.97
CA GLU A 19 -13.12 9.00 -15.79
C GLU A 19 -11.65 9.36 -15.53
N LEU A 20 -11.13 10.42 -16.18
CA LEU A 20 -9.72 10.82 -16.12
C LEU A 20 -9.48 12.10 -15.33
N THR A 21 -10.49 12.94 -15.13
CA THR A 21 -10.31 14.25 -14.50
C THR A 21 -11.34 14.49 -13.41
N GLY A 22 -10.91 15.11 -12.31
CA GLY A 22 -11.80 15.50 -11.21
C GLY A 22 -11.46 16.89 -10.66
N ILE A 23 -12.49 17.65 -10.29
CA ILE A 23 -12.39 18.92 -9.59
C ILE A 23 -13.15 18.79 -8.28
N TYR A 24 -12.46 19.00 -7.19
CA TYR A 24 -12.99 18.88 -5.83
C TYR A 24 -12.85 20.19 -5.09
N GLU A 25 -13.87 20.60 -4.34
CA GLU A 25 -13.86 21.79 -3.51
C GLU A 25 -14.01 21.45 -2.03
N ILE A 26 -13.22 22.11 -1.20
CA ILE A 26 -13.26 22.03 0.27
C ILE A 26 -13.47 23.44 0.80
N GLU A 27 -14.58 23.65 1.47
CA GLU A 27 -15.00 24.96 1.97
C GLU A 27 -14.79 25.07 3.50
N GLY A 28 -14.69 26.29 4.00
CA GLY A 28 -14.61 26.55 5.43
C GLY A 28 -13.26 26.26 6.08
N LEU A 29 -12.20 26.20 5.29
CA LEU A 29 -10.84 26.04 5.81
C LEU A 29 -10.42 27.30 6.58
N TYR A 30 -9.82 27.11 7.75
CA TYR A 30 -9.29 28.21 8.55
C TYR A 30 -8.25 29.02 7.74
N PRO A 31 -8.13 30.35 7.97
CA PRO A 31 -7.20 31.20 7.23
C PRO A 31 -5.79 30.64 7.13
N GLY A 32 -5.26 30.52 5.90
CA GLY A 32 -3.95 29.95 5.60
C GLY A 32 -3.93 28.42 5.36
N TYR A 33 -4.92 27.68 5.86
CA TYR A 33 -4.93 26.21 5.71
C TYR A 33 -5.16 25.75 4.26
N GLY A 34 -5.81 26.57 3.45
CA GLY A 34 -5.99 26.28 2.01
C GLY A 34 -4.65 26.04 1.31
N HIS A 35 -3.67 26.92 1.51
CA HIS A 35 -2.34 26.76 0.91
C HIS A 35 -1.55 25.61 1.53
N THR A 36 -1.61 25.44 2.85
CA THR A 36 -0.92 24.35 3.56
C THR A 36 -1.41 22.99 3.09
N LEU A 37 -2.73 22.75 3.11
CA LEU A 37 -3.32 21.49 2.71
C LEU A 37 -3.22 21.28 1.20
N GLY A 38 -3.50 22.31 0.39
CA GLY A 38 -3.46 22.23 -1.06
C GLY A 38 -2.07 21.84 -1.58
N ASN A 39 -1.01 22.48 -1.05
CA ASN A 39 0.36 22.13 -1.45
C ASN A 39 0.77 20.74 -0.95
N SER A 40 0.43 20.41 0.30
CA SER A 40 0.75 19.08 0.87
C SER A 40 0.07 17.95 0.10
N LEU A 41 -1.24 18.06 -0.15
CA LEU A 41 -2.00 17.08 -0.94
C LEU A 41 -1.47 16.98 -2.37
N ARG A 42 -1.22 18.12 -3.04
CA ARG A 42 -0.64 18.12 -4.38
C ARG A 42 0.68 17.34 -4.43
N ARG A 43 1.56 17.53 -3.46
CA ARG A 43 2.85 16.83 -3.39
C ARG A 43 2.67 15.34 -3.15
N ILE A 44 1.78 14.94 -2.26
CA ILE A 44 1.51 13.53 -1.95
C ILE A 44 0.90 12.83 -3.18
N ILE A 45 -0.08 13.46 -3.84
CA ILE A 45 -0.72 12.91 -5.04
C ILE A 45 0.34 12.65 -6.13
N LEU A 46 1.30 13.57 -6.33
CA LEU A 46 2.32 13.42 -7.37
C LEU A 46 3.42 12.40 -7.02
N SER A 47 3.75 12.22 -5.75
CA SER A 47 4.94 11.46 -5.33
C SER A 47 4.65 10.12 -4.68
N SER A 48 3.47 9.93 -4.08
CA SER A 48 3.27 8.83 -3.12
C SER A 48 2.14 7.86 -3.51
N LEU A 49 1.54 8.04 -4.69
CA LEU A 49 0.55 7.10 -5.18
C LEU A 49 1.23 5.98 -5.99
N PRO A 50 1.03 4.71 -5.60
CA PRO A 50 1.57 3.58 -6.34
C PRO A 50 0.80 3.34 -7.63
N GLY A 51 1.48 2.75 -8.60
CA GLY A 51 0.87 2.30 -9.84
C GLY A 51 1.66 1.15 -10.45
N TYR A 52 1.11 0.57 -11.52
CA TYR A 52 1.73 -0.54 -12.24
C TYR A 52 2.37 -0.05 -13.52
N ALA A 53 3.55 -0.62 -13.83
CA ALA A 53 4.24 -0.35 -15.09
C ALA A 53 4.93 -1.62 -15.61
N ILE A 54 5.19 -1.66 -16.91
CA ILE A 54 6.01 -2.69 -17.52
C ILE A 54 7.47 -2.39 -17.18
N THR A 55 8.12 -3.32 -16.46
CA THR A 55 9.54 -3.21 -16.06
C THR A 55 10.47 -3.94 -17.01
N SER A 56 9.99 -5.01 -17.63
CA SER A 56 10.77 -5.76 -18.60
C SER A 56 9.89 -6.37 -19.70
N VAL A 57 10.49 -6.54 -20.87
CA VAL A 57 9.83 -7.10 -22.05
C VAL A 57 10.77 -8.14 -22.68
N LYS A 58 10.20 -9.28 -23.04
CA LYS A 58 10.88 -10.34 -23.81
C LYS A 58 10.12 -10.51 -25.12
N ILE A 59 10.83 -10.36 -26.24
CA ILE A 59 10.26 -10.46 -27.60
C ILE A 59 10.95 -11.62 -28.30
N ASP A 60 10.17 -12.54 -28.82
CA ASP A 60 10.73 -13.69 -29.53
C ASP A 60 11.53 -13.26 -30.78
N GLY A 61 12.77 -13.74 -30.89
CA GLY A 61 13.66 -13.42 -32.01
C GLY A 61 14.38 -12.07 -31.90
N VAL A 62 14.22 -11.33 -30.78
CA VAL A 62 14.86 -10.03 -30.54
C VAL A 62 15.82 -10.14 -29.36
N SER A 63 17.08 -9.70 -29.53
CA SER A 63 18.10 -9.73 -28.48
C SER A 63 18.39 -8.39 -27.83
N HIS A 64 18.02 -7.28 -28.47
CA HIS A 64 18.25 -5.90 -27.97
C HIS A 64 17.28 -4.90 -28.58
N GLU A 65 17.13 -3.76 -27.93
CA GLU A 65 16.18 -2.69 -28.30
C GLU A 65 16.40 -2.06 -29.69
N PHE A 66 17.59 -2.16 -30.24
CA PHE A 66 17.96 -1.58 -31.58
C PHE A 66 17.75 -2.56 -32.74
N SER A 67 17.05 -3.67 -32.49
CA SER A 67 16.74 -4.66 -33.52
C SER A 67 15.53 -4.24 -34.35
N THR A 68 15.39 -4.85 -35.52
CA THR A 68 14.18 -4.81 -36.35
C THR A 68 13.53 -6.21 -36.33
N MET A 69 12.23 -6.26 -36.54
CA MET A 69 11.48 -7.52 -36.63
C MET A 69 10.93 -7.72 -38.01
N ASP A 70 11.21 -8.89 -38.62
CA ASP A 70 10.69 -9.22 -39.93
C ASP A 70 9.16 -9.32 -39.93
N GLY A 71 8.51 -8.59 -40.84
CA GLY A 71 7.05 -8.58 -40.96
C GLY A 71 6.33 -7.66 -40.00
N VAL A 72 7.04 -6.84 -39.24
CA VAL A 72 6.51 -5.74 -38.42
C VAL A 72 6.91 -4.42 -39.03
N LYS A 73 6.02 -3.45 -39.03
CA LYS A 73 6.24 -2.14 -39.66
C LYS A 73 7.14 -1.25 -38.77
N GLU A 74 6.99 -1.33 -37.48
CA GLU A 74 7.71 -0.53 -36.49
C GLU A 74 8.98 -1.23 -36.03
N ASP A 75 9.99 -0.43 -35.67
CA ASP A 75 11.21 -0.94 -35.01
C ASP A 75 10.89 -1.27 -33.52
N VAL A 76 11.74 -2.10 -32.95
CA VAL A 76 11.60 -2.52 -31.53
C VAL A 76 11.56 -1.35 -30.56
N ILE A 77 12.34 -0.28 -30.80
CA ILE A 77 12.32 0.94 -29.97
C ILE A 77 10.92 1.57 -29.97
N THR A 78 10.32 1.75 -31.17
CA THR A 78 8.99 2.35 -31.30
C THR A 78 7.93 1.50 -30.62
N LEU A 79 8.02 0.18 -30.77
CA LEU A 79 7.15 -0.78 -30.08
C LEU A 79 7.27 -0.63 -28.57
N ILE A 80 8.48 -0.62 -28.02
CA ILE A 80 8.75 -0.43 -26.59
C ILE A 80 8.17 0.89 -26.09
N LEU A 81 8.38 1.99 -26.83
CA LEU A 81 7.84 3.31 -26.47
C LEU A 81 6.30 3.32 -26.41
N ASN A 82 5.65 2.55 -27.28
CA ASN A 82 4.19 2.41 -27.25
C ASN A 82 3.75 1.51 -26.10
N LEU A 83 4.44 0.40 -25.81
CA LEU A 83 4.18 -0.45 -24.65
C LEU A 83 4.28 0.33 -23.33
N LYS A 84 5.24 1.23 -23.18
CA LYS A 84 5.37 2.10 -21.99
C LYS A 84 4.18 3.03 -21.77
N LYS A 85 3.35 3.26 -22.77
CA LYS A 85 2.12 4.08 -22.67
C LYS A 85 0.91 3.26 -22.21
N VAL A 86 0.98 1.93 -22.21
CA VAL A 86 -0.10 1.06 -21.74
C VAL A 86 -0.28 1.25 -20.23
N ARG A 87 -1.52 1.31 -19.79
CA ARG A 87 -1.90 1.47 -18.39
C ARG A 87 -2.69 0.28 -17.93
N PHE A 88 -2.32 -0.24 -16.77
CA PHE A 88 -2.91 -1.43 -16.18
C PHE A 88 -3.61 -1.10 -14.87
N GLN A 89 -4.77 -1.71 -14.68
CA GLN A 89 -5.45 -1.82 -13.38
C GLN A 89 -5.26 -3.26 -12.91
N ILE A 90 -4.71 -3.45 -11.72
CA ILE A 90 -4.43 -4.79 -11.17
C ILE A 90 -5.00 -4.87 -9.76
N VAL A 91 -5.64 -5.99 -9.46
CA VAL A 91 -6.13 -6.31 -8.12
C VAL A 91 -5.07 -7.19 -7.44
N GLY A 92 -4.42 -6.65 -6.41
CA GLY A 92 -3.32 -7.31 -5.67
C GLY A 92 -2.01 -6.58 -5.81
N ASP A 93 -0.98 -6.97 -5.06
CA ASP A 93 0.33 -6.28 -4.98
C ASP A 93 1.48 -7.14 -5.55
N GLU A 94 1.20 -8.34 -6.02
CA GLU A 94 2.22 -9.26 -6.52
C GLU A 94 2.64 -8.91 -7.96
N PRO A 95 3.92 -9.10 -8.32
CA PRO A 95 4.38 -9.00 -9.70
C PRO A 95 3.58 -9.93 -10.61
N GLN A 96 3.17 -9.44 -11.76
CA GLN A 96 2.36 -10.17 -12.72
C GLN A 96 3.05 -10.23 -14.09
N SER A 97 2.79 -11.26 -14.86
CA SER A 97 3.24 -11.33 -16.25
C SER A 97 2.05 -11.37 -17.18
N VAL A 98 2.15 -10.64 -18.28
CA VAL A 98 1.16 -10.62 -19.36
C VAL A 98 1.82 -10.95 -20.68
N SER A 99 1.06 -11.56 -21.60
CA SER A 99 1.58 -11.96 -22.88
C SER A 99 0.73 -11.40 -24.03
N LEU A 100 1.40 -11.14 -25.16
CA LEU A 100 0.77 -10.74 -26.39
C LEU A 100 1.25 -11.70 -27.50
N SER A 101 0.34 -12.46 -28.09
CA SER A 101 0.67 -13.36 -29.21
C SER A 101 -0.31 -13.09 -30.34
N ILE A 102 0.21 -12.59 -31.46
CA ILE A 102 -0.56 -12.15 -32.61
C ILE A 102 -0.02 -12.80 -33.90
N LYS A 103 -0.94 -13.25 -34.73
CA LYS A 103 -0.65 -13.67 -36.11
C LYS A 103 -1.16 -12.62 -37.08
N GLY A 104 -0.26 -12.11 -37.93
CA GLY A 104 -0.61 -11.06 -38.88
C GLY A 104 -1.25 -11.52 -40.19
N PRO A 105 -1.62 -10.58 -41.09
CA PRO A 105 -1.50 -9.14 -40.94
C PRO A 105 -2.59 -8.53 -40.06
N LYS A 106 -2.24 -7.69 -39.10
CA LYS A 106 -3.18 -7.02 -38.19
C LYS A 106 -2.54 -5.77 -37.53
N GLU A 107 -3.34 -4.72 -37.33
CA GLU A 107 -3.00 -3.65 -36.38
C GLU A 107 -3.25 -4.15 -34.96
N VAL A 108 -2.25 -3.98 -34.12
CA VAL A 108 -2.26 -4.48 -32.72
C VAL A 108 -2.54 -3.32 -31.78
N LEU A 109 -3.55 -3.47 -30.97
CA LEU A 109 -3.96 -2.52 -29.95
C LEU A 109 -3.63 -3.05 -28.54
N ALA A 110 -3.59 -2.18 -27.55
CA ALA A 110 -3.34 -2.57 -26.16
C ALA A 110 -4.42 -3.55 -25.62
N GLY A 111 -5.64 -3.50 -26.16
CA GLY A 111 -6.70 -4.45 -25.85
C GLY A 111 -6.47 -5.90 -26.31
N ASP A 112 -5.50 -6.13 -27.22
CA ASP A 112 -5.11 -7.47 -27.67
C ASP A 112 -4.19 -8.21 -26.67
N ILE A 113 -3.68 -7.50 -25.66
CA ILE A 113 -2.82 -8.08 -24.61
C ILE A 113 -3.64 -9.11 -23.82
N LYS A 114 -3.13 -10.34 -23.74
CA LYS A 114 -3.73 -11.38 -22.92
C LYS A 114 -3.37 -11.15 -21.47
N THR A 115 -4.37 -10.74 -20.71
CA THR A 115 -4.26 -10.50 -19.27
C THR A 115 -4.77 -11.70 -18.49
N GLY A 116 -4.12 -12.01 -17.38
CA GLY A 116 -4.60 -13.00 -16.40
C GLY A 116 -5.78 -12.48 -15.58
N GLY A 117 -6.33 -13.33 -14.72
CA GLY A 117 -7.40 -12.91 -13.81
C GLY A 117 -6.93 -11.77 -12.88
N GLY A 118 -7.71 -10.70 -12.82
CA GLY A 118 -7.40 -9.53 -11.98
C GLY A 118 -6.57 -8.44 -12.63
N ILE A 119 -6.18 -8.58 -13.90
CA ILE A 119 -5.48 -7.52 -14.67
C ILE A 119 -6.40 -6.99 -15.76
N GLU A 120 -6.56 -5.68 -15.82
CA GLU A 120 -7.31 -5.01 -16.86
C GLU A 120 -6.46 -3.91 -17.51
N VAL A 121 -6.53 -3.79 -18.85
CA VAL A 121 -5.90 -2.68 -19.58
C VAL A 121 -6.87 -1.49 -19.58
N ALA A 122 -6.43 -0.36 -19.03
CA ALA A 122 -7.26 0.85 -18.93
C ALA A 122 -7.45 1.54 -20.30
N ASN A 123 -6.41 1.58 -21.13
CA ASN A 123 -6.39 2.25 -22.42
C ASN A 123 -6.35 1.27 -23.60
N LYS A 124 -7.43 0.47 -23.76
CA LYS A 124 -7.52 -0.63 -24.75
C LYS A 124 -7.33 -0.20 -26.20
N ASP A 125 -7.68 1.04 -26.55
CA ASP A 125 -7.62 1.59 -27.90
C ASP A 125 -6.23 2.11 -28.30
N LEU A 126 -5.24 2.02 -27.41
CA LEU A 126 -3.88 2.48 -27.70
C LEU A 126 -3.24 1.60 -28.77
N TYR A 127 -2.79 2.24 -29.85
CA TYR A 127 -2.02 1.59 -30.91
C TYR A 127 -0.62 1.17 -30.42
N LEU A 128 -0.24 -0.08 -30.69
CA LEU A 128 1.07 -0.62 -30.32
C LEU A 128 1.99 -0.75 -31.55
N PHE A 129 1.62 -1.56 -32.52
CA PHE A 129 2.37 -1.82 -33.75
C PHE A 129 1.50 -2.49 -34.82
N THR A 130 2.03 -2.60 -36.05
CA THR A 130 1.33 -3.30 -37.16
C THR A 130 2.15 -4.48 -37.65
N VAL A 131 1.53 -5.66 -37.67
CA VAL A 131 2.08 -6.84 -38.34
C VAL A 131 1.65 -6.80 -39.80
N THR A 132 2.60 -6.76 -40.73
CA THR A 132 2.36 -6.68 -42.18
C THR A 132 2.48 -8.04 -42.87
N GLY A 133 3.28 -8.95 -42.30
CA GLY A 133 3.53 -10.29 -42.81
C GLY A 133 2.61 -11.38 -42.19
N LYS A 134 2.79 -12.61 -42.69
CA LYS A 134 2.18 -13.81 -42.03
C LYS A 134 3.05 -14.30 -40.86
N THR A 135 3.68 -13.40 -40.16
CA THR A 135 4.58 -13.69 -39.05
C THR A 135 3.79 -13.75 -37.74
N GLU A 136 4.17 -14.64 -36.85
CA GLU A 136 3.68 -14.67 -35.48
C GLU A 136 4.63 -13.85 -34.59
N VAL A 137 4.09 -12.92 -33.85
CA VAL A 137 4.84 -12.08 -32.90
C VAL A 137 4.38 -12.47 -31.51
N SER A 138 5.32 -12.89 -30.66
CA SER A 138 5.09 -13.20 -29.25
C SER A 138 5.89 -12.25 -28.38
N ILE A 139 5.24 -11.61 -27.41
CA ILE A 139 5.81 -10.66 -26.47
C ILE A 139 5.37 -11.03 -25.07
N GLU A 140 6.30 -11.20 -24.17
CA GLU A 140 6.06 -11.36 -22.73
C GLU A 140 6.47 -10.09 -22.01
N MET A 141 5.66 -9.62 -21.08
CA MET A 141 5.86 -8.38 -20.34
C MET A 141 5.69 -8.65 -18.86
N ASN A 142 6.62 -8.18 -18.04
CA ASN A 142 6.51 -8.22 -16.59
C ASN A 142 6.00 -6.89 -16.07
N LEU A 143 4.97 -6.96 -15.20
CA LEU A 143 4.31 -5.84 -14.55
C LEU A 143 4.70 -5.83 -13.09
N GLU A 144 5.14 -4.70 -12.59
CA GLU A 144 5.48 -4.52 -11.18
C GLU A 144 4.77 -3.30 -10.61
N LEU A 145 4.52 -3.34 -9.30
CA LEU A 145 4.01 -2.21 -8.54
C LEU A 145 5.17 -1.35 -8.05
N GLY A 146 5.06 -0.04 -8.23
CA GLY A 146 6.11 0.86 -7.77
C GLY A 146 5.62 2.28 -7.54
N LEU A 147 6.56 3.16 -7.19
CA LEU A 147 6.32 4.58 -6.94
C LEU A 147 7.16 5.46 -7.87
N GLY A 148 6.53 6.49 -8.42
CA GLY A 148 7.22 7.53 -9.18
C GLY A 148 7.84 7.01 -10.48
N TYR A 149 9.14 7.23 -10.67
CA TYR A 149 9.94 6.82 -11.84
C TYR A 149 11.17 6.04 -11.40
N VAL A 150 11.39 4.89 -12.01
CA VAL A 150 12.57 4.04 -11.77
C VAL A 150 13.29 3.80 -13.09
N PRO A 151 14.57 4.22 -13.23
CA PRO A 151 15.35 3.99 -14.43
C PRO A 151 15.75 2.52 -14.59
N LYS A 152 15.93 2.08 -15.83
CA LYS A 152 16.27 0.70 -16.19
C LYS A 152 17.54 0.16 -15.52
N GLU A 153 18.52 1.01 -15.21
CA GLU A 153 19.77 0.63 -14.56
C GLU A 153 19.57 0.12 -13.13
N ILE A 154 18.50 0.56 -12.47
CA ILE A 154 18.14 0.08 -11.13
C ILE A 154 17.41 -1.26 -11.25
N LEU A 155 16.49 -1.38 -12.19
CA LEU A 155 15.70 -2.60 -12.44
C LEU A 155 16.56 -3.74 -13.01
N ALA A 156 17.58 -3.42 -13.83
CA ALA A 156 18.50 -4.41 -14.42
C ALA A 156 19.52 -5.02 -13.45
N LYS A 157 19.60 -4.58 -12.18
CA LYS A 157 20.53 -5.14 -11.18
C LYS A 157 20.14 -6.54 -10.71
N ASP A 158 18.87 -6.86 -10.74
CA ASP A 158 18.39 -8.21 -10.50
C ASP A 158 18.54 -9.00 -11.81
N LYS A 159 19.04 -10.24 -11.72
CA LYS A 159 19.42 -11.11 -12.85
C LYS A 159 18.36 -11.09 -13.96
N VAL A 160 18.63 -10.33 -15.02
CA VAL A 160 17.78 -10.29 -16.22
C VAL A 160 18.07 -11.56 -17.02
N GLU A 161 17.05 -12.31 -17.35
CA GLU A 161 17.16 -13.47 -18.25
C GLU A 161 17.71 -13.03 -19.62
N ILE A 162 18.49 -13.90 -20.27
CA ILE A 162 19.02 -13.63 -21.59
C ILE A 162 17.88 -13.39 -22.59
N GLY A 163 17.92 -12.27 -23.31
CA GLY A 163 16.88 -11.88 -24.27
C GLY A 163 15.74 -11.04 -23.67
N THR A 164 15.78 -10.72 -22.37
CA THR A 164 14.86 -9.78 -21.75
C THR A 164 15.40 -8.36 -21.81
N ILE A 165 14.60 -7.42 -22.25
CA ILE A 165 14.92 -5.99 -22.33
C ILE A 165 14.31 -5.29 -21.12
N ALA A 166 15.16 -4.73 -20.24
CA ALA A 166 14.71 -3.91 -19.13
C ALA A 166 14.27 -2.52 -19.62
N LEU A 167 13.17 -2.02 -19.05
CA LEU A 167 12.60 -0.71 -19.41
C LEU A 167 12.59 0.22 -18.22
N ASP A 168 12.69 1.53 -18.49
CA ASP A 168 12.38 2.53 -17.47
C ASP A 168 10.88 2.46 -17.15
N ALA A 169 10.55 2.43 -15.87
CA ALA A 169 9.18 2.32 -15.41
C ALA A 169 8.65 3.66 -14.86
N ILE A 170 7.49 4.09 -15.36
CA ILE A 170 6.74 5.24 -14.86
C ILE A 170 5.53 4.68 -14.13
N PHE A 171 5.64 4.59 -12.81
CA PHE A 171 4.61 4.01 -11.94
C PHE A 171 3.49 4.99 -11.58
N THR A 172 3.77 6.32 -11.59
CA THR A 172 2.78 7.31 -11.17
C THR A 172 1.52 7.26 -12.04
N PRO A 173 0.32 7.09 -11.43
CA PRO A 173 -0.95 7.11 -12.15
C PRO A 173 -1.44 8.55 -12.44
N ILE A 174 -0.69 9.56 -12.02
CA ILE A 174 -1.10 10.95 -12.07
C ILE A 174 -0.45 11.68 -13.25
N ARG A 175 -1.26 12.35 -14.05
CA ARG A 175 -0.82 13.19 -15.16
C ARG A 175 -0.61 14.64 -14.73
N ARG A 176 -1.57 15.19 -14.02
CA ARG A 176 -1.55 16.60 -13.62
C ARG A 176 -2.32 16.81 -12.33
N VAL A 177 -1.77 17.66 -11.46
CA VAL A 177 -2.46 18.15 -10.26
C VAL A 177 -2.22 19.63 -10.11
N SER A 178 -3.28 20.40 -9.90
CA SER A 178 -3.19 21.80 -9.52
C SER A 178 -4.18 22.10 -8.40
N TYR A 179 -3.90 23.13 -7.64
CA TYR A 179 -4.84 23.63 -6.64
C TYR A 179 -4.95 25.16 -6.71
N GLU A 180 -6.11 25.66 -6.33
CA GLU A 180 -6.43 27.08 -6.21
C GLU A 180 -7.04 27.35 -4.85
N VAL A 181 -6.74 28.51 -4.29
CA VAL A 181 -7.27 28.94 -2.98
C VAL A 181 -7.94 30.27 -3.16
N GLU A 182 -9.21 30.32 -2.79
CA GLU A 182 -10.04 31.51 -2.80
C GLU A 182 -10.43 31.91 -1.38
N HIS A 183 -10.64 33.21 -1.14
CA HIS A 183 -11.22 33.65 0.11
C HIS A 183 -12.74 33.47 0.12
N MET A 184 -13.26 33.04 1.27
CA MET A 184 -14.70 32.89 1.45
C MET A 184 -15.17 33.46 2.78
N ARG A 185 -16.45 33.76 2.86
CA ARG A 185 -17.08 34.26 4.08
C ARG A 185 -17.64 33.11 4.91
N VAL A 186 -17.28 33.09 6.20
CA VAL A 186 -17.88 32.20 7.20
C VAL A 186 -18.35 33.07 8.36
N GLY A 187 -19.66 33.19 8.52
CA GLY A 187 -20.25 34.10 9.51
C GLY A 187 -19.87 35.57 9.26
N ASN A 188 -19.20 36.20 10.20
CA ASN A 188 -18.75 37.59 10.13
C ASN A 188 -17.31 37.76 9.59
N ARG A 189 -16.62 36.66 9.31
CA ARG A 189 -15.23 36.68 8.79
C ARG A 189 -15.20 36.35 7.31
N THR A 190 -14.33 37.04 6.56
CA THR A 190 -14.19 36.90 5.10
C THR A 190 -12.82 36.36 4.69
N ASP A 191 -12.02 35.91 5.65
CA ASP A 191 -10.65 35.48 5.47
C ASP A 191 -10.48 33.94 5.48
N TYR A 192 -11.57 33.19 5.57
CA TYR A 192 -11.55 31.72 5.42
C TYR A 192 -11.17 31.33 4.01
N ASN A 193 -10.65 30.11 3.86
CA ASN A 193 -10.21 29.61 2.58
C ASN A 193 -11.19 28.57 2.01
N LYS A 194 -11.38 28.65 0.72
CA LYS A 194 -11.98 27.62 -0.14
C LYS A 194 -10.87 27.05 -1.01
N LEU A 195 -10.64 25.77 -0.91
CA LEU A 195 -9.60 25.03 -1.65
C LEU A 195 -10.25 24.26 -2.78
N ARG A 196 -9.82 24.51 -4.02
CA ARG A 196 -10.19 23.76 -5.20
C ARG A 196 -8.99 22.95 -5.66
N ILE A 197 -9.19 21.64 -5.84
CA ILE A 197 -8.13 20.71 -6.28
C ILE A 197 -8.57 20.11 -7.62
N PHE A 198 -7.73 20.23 -8.63
CA PHE A 198 -7.86 19.56 -9.92
C PHE A 198 -6.89 18.38 -9.98
N VAL A 199 -7.41 17.20 -10.33
CA VAL A 199 -6.63 15.97 -10.49
C VAL A 199 -6.94 15.37 -11.86
N GLU A 200 -5.88 15.05 -12.61
CA GLU A 200 -5.94 14.33 -13.88
C GLU A 200 -5.12 13.05 -13.76
N THR A 201 -5.75 11.91 -14.02
CA THR A 201 -5.15 10.58 -13.93
C THR A 201 -4.89 9.99 -15.32
N ASP A 202 -4.28 8.85 -15.37
CA ASP A 202 -4.02 8.09 -16.60
C ASP A 202 -5.06 7.01 -16.88
N GLY A 203 -6.10 6.89 -16.03
CA GLY A 203 -7.18 5.92 -16.14
C GLY A 203 -6.95 4.64 -15.34
N SER A 204 -5.76 4.41 -14.79
CA SER A 204 -5.52 3.26 -13.90
C SER A 204 -6.13 3.45 -12.51
N LEU A 205 -6.34 4.70 -12.09
CA LEU A 205 -6.94 5.11 -10.83
C LEU A 205 -7.94 6.24 -11.07
N SER A 206 -9.11 6.21 -10.44
CA SER A 206 -10.03 7.33 -10.55
C SER A 206 -9.51 8.58 -9.80
N PRO A 207 -9.84 9.81 -10.27
CA PRO A 207 -9.41 11.05 -9.61
C PRO A 207 -9.84 11.12 -8.13
N ARG A 208 -11.03 10.61 -7.82
CA ARG A 208 -11.55 10.54 -6.47
C ARG A 208 -10.71 9.62 -5.58
N GLN A 209 -10.42 8.40 -6.06
CA GLN A 209 -9.57 7.46 -5.34
C GLN A 209 -8.16 8.01 -5.13
N ALA A 210 -7.62 8.75 -6.12
CA ALA A 210 -6.32 9.40 -5.99
C ALA A 210 -6.32 10.43 -4.85
N LEU A 211 -7.37 11.25 -4.74
CA LEU A 211 -7.50 12.22 -3.66
C LEU A 211 -7.70 11.52 -2.29
N GLU A 212 -8.57 10.53 -2.20
CA GLU A 212 -8.85 9.78 -0.97
C GLU A 212 -7.58 9.08 -0.46
N LYS A 213 -6.88 8.30 -1.30
CA LYS A 213 -5.62 7.64 -0.94
C LYS A 213 -4.53 8.62 -0.49
N SER A 214 -4.45 9.81 -1.11
CA SER A 214 -3.48 10.83 -0.72
C SER A 214 -3.79 11.42 0.66
N ILE A 215 -5.07 11.61 0.99
CA ILE A 215 -5.50 12.05 2.32
C ILE A 215 -5.20 10.98 3.37
N GLU A 216 -5.48 9.71 3.10
CA GLU A 216 -5.16 8.59 3.98
C GLU A 216 -3.67 8.48 4.24
N THR A 217 -2.85 8.61 3.18
CA THR A 217 -1.38 8.63 3.30
C THR A 217 -0.93 9.77 4.21
N MET A 218 -1.48 10.98 4.03
CA MET A 218 -1.14 12.12 4.87
C MET A 218 -1.54 11.90 6.33
N ILE A 219 -2.73 11.37 6.58
CA ILE A 219 -3.21 11.06 7.94
C ILE A 219 -2.28 10.03 8.60
N THR A 220 -1.91 8.97 7.89
CA THR A 220 -1.02 7.92 8.40
C THR A 220 0.35 8.47 8.75
N GLN A 221 0.94 9.31 7.88
CA GLN A 221 2.21 9.98 8.16
C GLN A 221 2.12 10.92 9.36
N LEU A 222 1.05 11.71 9.48
CA LEU A 222 0.86 12.61 10.61
C LEU A 222 0.64 11.84 11.92
N LYS A 223 -0.12 10.74 11.91
CA LYS A 223 -0.31 9.88 13.08
C LYS A 223 1.01 9.28 13.57
N SER A 224 1.89 8.86 12.68
CA SER A 224 3.20 8.31 13.06
C SER A 224 4.13 9.35 13.71
N ILE A 225 3.94 10.64 13.41
CA ILE A 225 4.73 11.74 14.01
C ILE A 225 4.18 12.11 15.41
N ILE A 226 2.86 12.00 15.64
CA ILE A 226 2.23 12.30 16.93
C ILE A 226 2.65 11.31 18.02
N GLY A 227 2.98 10.07 17.66
CA GLY A 227 3.30 8.98 18.57
C GLY A 227 4.63 9.10 19.32
N PHE A 228 4.94 10.26 19.92
CA PHE A 228 6.12 10.37 20.79
C PHE A 228 6.06 9.46 22.04
N LYS A 229 4.92 8.86 22.38
CA LYS A 229 4.73 8.01 23.59
C LYS A 229 3.48 7.13 23.62
N GLU A 230 2.88 6.70 22.54
CA GLU A 230 1.81 5.71 22.63
C GLU A 230 2.21 4.47 21.84
N GLU A 231 2.21 3.33 22.54
CA GLU A 231 2.22 2.01 21.92
C GLU A 231 1.18 2.00 20.80
N ILE A 232 1.64 1.66 19.61
CA ILE A 232 0.77 1.49 18.44
C ILE A 232 -0.26 0.43 18.83
N GLU A 233 -1.48 0.83 19.15
CA GLU A 233 -2.61 -0.07 18.98
C GLU A 233 -2.67 -0.35 17.47
N GLU A 234 -2.24 -1.54 17.09
CA GLU A 234 -2.47 -2.07 15.75
C GLU A 234 -3.95 -1.95 15.47
N VAL A 235 -4.33 -0.98 14.66
CA VAL A 235 -5.68 -0.90 14.10
C VAL A 235 -5.79 -2.09 13.14
N ILE A 236 -6.33 -3.19 13.67
CA ILE A 236 -6.82 -4.29 12.86
C ILE A 236 -7.93 -3.70 11.98
N VAL A 237 -7.60 -3.45 10.72
CA VAL A 237 -8.60 -3.14 9.70
C VAL A 237 -9.46 -4.39 9.57
N PRO A 238 -10.77 -4.34 9.84
CA PRO A 238 -11.63 -5.50 9.58
C PRO A 238 -11.66 -5.71 8.06
N ASN A 239 -11.12 -6.81 7.61
CA ASN A 239 -11.24 -7.28 6.24
C ASN A 239 -12.69 -7.80 6.07
N GLU A 240 -13.60 -6.92 5.65
CA GLU A 240 -14.95 -7.32 5.24
C GLU A 240 -14.90 -8.05 3.90
N ALA A 241 -14.51 -9.31 3.91
CA ALA A 241 -14.88 -10.26 2.88
C ALA A 241 -14.41 -11.66 3.28
N LYS A 242 -15.21 -12.35 4.07
CA LYS A 242 -15.41 -13.81 4.09
C LYS A 242 -16.14 -14.20 5.39
N GLU A 243 -17.40 -13.86 5.48
CA GLU A 243 -18.34 -14.61 6.28
C GLU A 243 -18.91 -15.72 5.39
N GLU A 244 -18.36 -16.90 5.53
CA GLU A 244 -19.05 -18.19 5.49
C GLU A 244 -18.01 -19.28 5.72
N GLU A 245 -18.24 -20.10 6.77
CA GLU A 245 -17.44 -21.23 7.23
C GLU A 245 -16.24 -20.89 8.16
N MET A 246 -16.51 -20.67 9.45
CA MET A 246 -15.73 -21.16 10.61
C MET A 246 -16.31 -20.65 11.92
N GLY A 247 -17.43 -21.26 12.34
CA GLY A 247 -18.10 -20.95 13.62
C GLY A 247 -17.58 -21.72 14.84
N ASP A 248 -16.32 -22.17 14.90
CA ASP A 248 -15.87 -22.94 16.06
C ASP A 248 -14.42 -22.72 16.52
N ARG A 249 -13.66 -21.79 15.91
CA ARG A 249 -12.27 -21.50 16.33
C ARG A 249 -12.06 -20.14 17.01
N SER A 250 -13.06 -19.28 17.01
CA SER A 250 -12.91 -17.91 17.53
C SER A 250 -13.06 -17.78 19.07
N GLU A 251 -13.66 -18.74 19.74
CA GLU A 251 -13.80 -18.72 21.20
C GLU A 251 -12.56 -19.25 21.92
N GLU A 252 -11.87 -20.24 21.36
CA GLU A 252 -10.64 -20.78 21.96
C GLU A 252 -9.47 -19.80 21.88
N VAL A 253 -9.35 -19.01 20.79
CA VAL A 253 -8.26 -18.01 20.63
C VAL A 253 -8.46 -16.82 21.57
N LYS A 254 -9.71 -16.35 21.75
CA LYS A 254 -10.01 -15.26 22.71
C LYS A 254 -9.79 -15.68 24.16
N GLN A 255 -10.11 -16.92 24.52
CA GLN A 255 -9.84 -17.44 25.86
C GLN A 255 -8.35 -17.58 26.15
N GLN A 256 -7.52 -17.94 25.17
CA GLN A 256 -6.06 -18.01 25.34
C GLN A 256 -5.41 -16.63 25.48
N GLU A 257 -5.88 -15.60 24.76
CA GLU A 257 -5.35 -14.25 24.91
C GLU A 257 -5.71 -13.59 26.25
N ASP A 258 -6.89 -13.83 26.76
CA ASP A 258 -7.30 -13.30 28.06
C ASP A 258 -6.54 -14.00 29.21
N VAL A 259 -6.23 -15.29 29.07
CA VAL A 259 -5.40 -16.02 30.05
C VAL A 259 -3.97 -15.44 30.08
N LEU A 260 -3.37 -15.06 28.96
CA LEU A 260 -2.02 -14.48 28.91
C LEU A 260 -1.93 -13.07 29.53
N LYS A 261 -3.05 -12.34 29.65
CA LYS A 261 -3.16 -11.02 30.30
C LYS A 261 -3.34 -11.10 31.80
N THR A 262 -3.57 -12.31 32.37
CA THR A 262 -3.75 -12.52 33.83
C THR A 262 -2.51 -12.01 34.57
N ARG A 263 -2.74 -11.25 35.65
CA ARG A 263 -1.65 -10.71 36.47
C ARG A 263 -1.04 -11.78 37.35
N ILE A 264 0.24 -11.68 37.64
CA ILE A 264 0.96 -12.60 38.52
C ILE A 264 0.42 -12.58 39.94
N GLU A 265 -0.21 -11.47 40.36
CA GLU A 265 -0.87 -11.31 41.66
C GLU A 265 -2.07 -12.22 41.82
N ASP A 266 -2.70 -12.63 40.72
CA ASP A 266 -3.86 -13.55 40.73
C ASP A 266 -3.45 -15.02 40.67
N LEU A 267 -2.16 -15.29 40.53
CA LEU A 267 -1.59 -16.64 40.60
C LEU A 267 -1.26 -16.94 42.06
N ASN A 268 -1.68 -18.11 42.57
CA ASN A 268 -1.39 -18.56 43.91
C ASN A 268 0.08 -18.87 44.15
N LEU A 269 0.95 -17.85 43.97
CA LEU A 269 2.38 -17.94 44.18
C LEU A 269 2.78 -17.46 45.58
N SER A 270 3.90 -17.94 46.10
CA SER A 270 4.40 -17.47 47.40
C SER A 270 4.78 -15.98 47.32
N VAL A 271 4.64 -15.25 48.43
CA VAL A 271 4.98 -13.82 48.55
C VAL A 271 6.43 -13.53 48.15
N ARG A 272 7.33 -14.51 48.33
CA ARG A 272 8.73 -14.42 47.98
C ARG A 272 8.92 -14.49 46.46
N THR A 273 8.25 -15.43 45.78
CA THR A 273 8.22 -15.61 44.35
C THR A 273 7.63 -14.40 43.63
N MET A 274 6.48 -13.87 44.12
CA MET A 274 5.86 -12.65 43.61
C MET A 274 6.78 -11.43 43.67
N LYS A 275 7.48 -11.22 44.80
CA LYS A 275 8.41 -10.09 44.93
C LYS A 275 9.62 -10.23 43.99
N ALA A 276 10.15 -11.44 43.79
CA ALA A 276 11.25 -11.69 42.91
C ALA A 276 10.86 -11.41 41.44
N LEU A 277 9.67 -11.83 41.02
CA LEU A 277 9.12 -11.54 39.67
C LEU A 277 8.80 -10.06 39.48
N GLY A 278 8.27 -9.38 40.48
CA GLY A 278 8.03 -7.94 40.46
C GLY A 278 9.31 -7.13 40.31
N ASN A 279 10.40 -7.51 40.98
CA ASN A 279 11.70 -6.89 40.84
C ASN A 279 12.33 -7.13 39.46
N ALA A 280 12.00 -8.24 38.81
CA ALA A 280 12.40 -8.55 37.43
C ALA A 280 11.45 -7.91 36.39
N SER A 281 10.50 -7.04 36.79
CA SER A 281 9.53 -6.36 35.93
C SER A 281 8.59 -7.31 35.17
N ILE A 282 8.42 -8.53 35.61
CA ILE A 282 7.48 -9.50 35.05
C ILE A 282 6.16 -9.38 35.82
N ARG A 283 5.08 -8.95 35.19
CA ARG A 283 3.78 -8.67 35.84
C ARG A 283 2.62 -9.48 35.31
N THR A 284 2.79 -10.19 34.18
CA THR A 284 1.72 -10.95 33.52
C THR A 284 2.18 -12.37 33.19
N LEU A 285 1.19 -13.26 33.03
CA LEU A 285 1.40 -14.66 32.66
C LEU A 285 2.12 -14.78 31.30
N GLY A 286 1.77 -13.93 30.35
CA GLY A 286 2.47 -13.83 29.06
C GLY A 286 3.92 -13.35 29.14
N GLY A 287 4.28 -12.61 30.21
CA GLY A 287 5.67 -12.26 30.51
C GLY A 287 6.49 -13.45 30.98
N LEU A 288 5.88 -14.39 31.72
CA LEU A 288 6.53 -15.63 32.17
C LEU A 288 6.75 -16.62 31.04
N THR A 289 5.81 -16.78 30.11
CA THR A 289 5.93 -17.74 29.00
C THR A 289 7.00 -17.38 27.99
N ARG A 290 7.44 -16.11 27.96
CA ARG A 290 8.55 -15.64 27.09
C ARG A 290 9.94 -15.91 27.66
N LYS A 291 10.04 -16.32 28.94
CA LYS A 291 11.31 -16.60 29.61
C LYS A 291 11.60 -18.09 29.63
N LYS A 292 12.89 -18.42 29.52
CA LYS A 292 13.37 -19.79 29.69
C LYS A 292 13.58 -20.10 31.17
N GLU A 293 13.62 -21.36 31.51
CA GLU A 293 13.87 -21.83 32.88
C GLU A 293 15.16 -21.28 33.45
N ASP A 294 16.22 -21.27 32.65
CA ASP A 294 17.54 -20.73 33.02
C ASP A 294 17.50 -19.22 33.31
N ASP A 295 16.71 -18.47 32.55
CA ASP A 295 16.50 -17.04 32.76
C ASP A 295 15.79 -16.75 34.08
N LEU A 296 14.82 -17.59 34.46
CA LEU A 296 14.11 -17.48 35.73
C LEU A 296 14.98 -17.82 36.91
N MET A 297 15.84 -18.82 36.79
CA MET A 297 16.83 -19.17 37.85
C MET A 297 17.88 -18.07 38.07
N SER A 298 18.15 -17.25 37.08
CA SER A 298 19.10 -16.14 37.20
C SER A 298 18.54 -14.93 37.99
N ILE A 299 17.20 -14.91 38.27
CA ILE A 299 16.57 -13.82 39.01
C ILE A 299 16.93 -13.87 40.49
N SER A 300 17.49 -12.79 41.00
CA SER A 300 17.84 -12.68 42.41
C SER A 300 16.65 -12.87 43.32
N GLY A 301 16.67 -13.92 44.13
CA GLY A 301 15.59 -14.26 45.09
C GLY A 301 14.63 -15.36 44.61
N LEU A 302 14.74 -15.83 43.35
CA LEU A 302 14.02 -16.96 42.84
C LEU A 302 14.93 -18.20 42.86
N GLY A 303 14.54 -19.24 43.61
CA GLY A 303 15.28 -20.51 43.65
C GLY A 303 14.49 -21.61 42.93
N GLU A 304 15.05 -22.85 42.89
CA GLU A 304 14.41 -24.01 42.25
C GLU A 304 12.94 -24.22 42.68
N LYS A 305 12.65 -24.08 43.98
CA LYS A 305 11.28 -24.19 44.49
C LYS A 305 10.32 -23.10 43.92
N GLY A 306 10.82 -21.89 43.68
CA GLY A 306 10.03 -20.81 43.07
C GLY A 306 9.75 -21.08 41.59
N VAL A 307 10.67 -21.70 40.88
CA VAL A 307 10.47 -22.13 39.48
C VAL A 307 9.46 -23.26 39.38
N GLU A 308 9.47 -24.22 40.33
CA GLU A 308 8.46 -25.28 40.43
C GLU A 308 7.07 -24.72 40.72
N GLU A 309 6.95 -23.73 41.64
CA GLU A 309 5.68 -23.03 41.91
C GLU A 309 5.14 -22.36 40.62
N ILE A 310 6.00 -21.71 39.86
CA ILE A 310 5.64 -21.08 38.57
C ILE A 310 5.18 -22.14 37.56
N LYS A 311 5.92 -23.25 37.42
CA LYS A 311 5.52 -24.36 36.53
C LYS A 311 4.16 -24.93 36.88
N THR A 312 3.91 -25.13 38.17
CA THR A 312 2.63 -25.64 38.65
C THR A 312 1.49 -24.65 38.39
N ALA A 313 1.74 -23.36 38.61
CA ALA A 313 0.77 -22.30 38.34
C ALA A 313 0.47 -22.18 36.83
N LEU A 314 1.46 -22.24 35.96
CA LEU A 314 1.29 -22.24 34.51
C LEU A 314 0.55 -23.49 34.01
N GLY A 315 0.85 -24.68 34.63
CA GLY A 315 0.17 -25.93 34.32
C GLY A 315 -1.35 -25.88 34.55
N ASN A 316 -1.80 -25.15 35.58
CA ASN A 316 -3.23 -24.95 35.85
C ASN A 316 -3.96 -24.16 34.75
N TYR A 317 -3.22 -23.38 33.94
CA TYR A 317 -3.74 -22.64 32.81
C TYR A 317 -3.41 -23.31 31.44
N GLY A 318 -2.87 -24.56 31.49
CA GLY A 318 -2.55 -25.31 30.28
C GLY A 318 -1.34 -24.78 29.47
N ILE A 319 -0.46 -23.98 30.12
CA ILE A 319 0.67 -23.34 29.50
C ILE A 319 1.98 -23.92 30.03
N THR A 320 2.96 -24.19 29.16
CA THR A 320 4.30 -24.67 29.52
C THR A 320 5.34 -23.58 29.32
N LEU A 321 6.36 -23.53 30.19
CA LEU A 321 7.57 -22.72 29.99
C LEU A 321 8.34 -23.21 28.76
N LYS A 322 8.99 -22.28 28.05
CA LYS A 322 9.86 -22.59 26.92
C LYS A 322 11.17 -23.25 27.34
#